data_2cceccb40ada87123cfecc839af9d369
#
_entry.id   2cceccb40ada87123cfecc839af9d369
#
_cell.length_a   1.000
_cell.length_b   1.000
_cell.length_c   1.000
_cell.angle_alpha   90.00
_cell.angle_beta   90.00
_cell.angle_gamma   90.00
#
_symmetry.space_group_name_H-M   'P 1'
#
loop_
_entity.id
_entity.type
_entity.pdbx_description
1 polymer ?
#
loop_
_entity_poly.entity_id
_entity_poly.type
_entity_poly.pdbx_seq_one_letter_code
_entity_poly.pdbx_strand_id
1 'polypeptide(L)'
;LAKLLTGHLKPTEGKIFINQNEVIDSSPKNFMNQKVAYIPEDRNKDGLVGDMSIWENIIMTETDSIKIFNQLGFINSKNSYDQALSICKTNDVRLQKIDQPARLLSGGNVQKLLIGKWLYRKPQIIIACQPTRGLDEGAIAAVHRMILDARKDGNGVIIIGEDLDELLSL
;
A
#
# COMPACT_ATOMS: atom_id res chain seq x y z
N LEU A 1 1.71 1.74 17.62
CA LEU A 1 2.98 2.03 16.93
C LEU A 1 2.74 2.40 15.48
N ALA A 2 2.13 1.53 14.63
CA ALA A 2 1.95 1.80 13.20
C ALA A 2 1.33 3.17 12.90
N LYS A 3 0.22 3.51 13.57
CA LYS A 3 -0.46 4.80 13.36
C LYS A 3 0.41 6.03 13.67
N LEU A 4 1.38 5.91 14.58
CA LEU A 4 2.38 6.95 14.86
C LEU A 4 3.38 7.06 13.71
N LEU A 5 3.92 5.92 13.27
CA LEU A 5 4.92 5.85 12.21
C LEU A 5 4.37 6.12 10.80
N THR A 6 3.07 6.31 10.67
CA THR A 6 2.39 6.61 9.41
C THR A 6 1.60 7.92 9.44
N GLY A 7 1.72 8.67 10.54
CA GLY A 7 1.11 9.99 10.68
C GLY A 7 -0.40 10.00 10.97
N HIS A 8 -1.00 8.84 11.26
CA HIS A 8 -2.41 8.74 11.63
C HIS A 8 -2.67 9.10 13.09
N LEU A 9 -1.61 9.13 13.91
CA LEU A 9 -1.61 9.65 15.28
C LEU A 9 -0.40 10.54 15.49
N LYS A 10 -0.57 11.61 16.27
CA LYS A 10 0.54 12.46 16.68
C LYS A 10 1.23 11.86 17.91
N PRO A 11 2.57 11.89 18.01
CA PRO A 11 3.25 11.52 19.23
C PRO A 11 2.91 12.51 20.35
N THR A 12 2.70 11.99 21.55
CA THR A 12 2.53 12.82 22.76
C THR A 12 3.86 13.29 23.32
N GLU A 13 4.90 12.45 23.15
CA GLU A 13 6.26 12.69 23.57
C GLU A 13 7.25 12.03 22.60
N GLY A 14 8.51 12.50 22.63
CA GLY A 14 9.55 11.96 21.78
C GLY A 14 9.55 12.54 20.37
N LYS A 15 10.41 11.97 19.52
CA LYS A 15 10.66 12.44 18.17
C LYS A 15 10.72 11.26 17.20
N ILE A 16 10.31 11.49 15.96
CA ILE A 16 10.42 10.52 14.88
C ILE A 16 11.45 11.05 13.88
N PHE A 17 12.38 10.20 13.46
CA PHE A 17 13.37 10.52 12.44
C PHE A 17 13.25 9.56 11.28
N ILE A 18 13.27 10.08 10.06
CA ILE A 18 13.38 9.30 8.81
C ILE A 18 14.63 9.78 8.08
N ASN A 19 15.55 8.88 7.76
CA ASN A 19 16.82 9.22 7.10
C ASN A 19 17.56 10.36 7.81
N GLN A 20 17.61 10.31 9.14
CA GLN A 20 18.26 11.31 10.04
C GLN A 20 17.55 12.68 10.08
N ASN A 21 16.46 12.87 9.36
CA ASN A 21 15.66 14.10 9.41
C ASN A 21 14.50 13.95 10.39
N GLU A 22 14.32 14.93 11.27
CA GLU A 22 13.18 14.96 12.20
C GLU A 22 11.87 15.18 11.42
N VAL A 23 10.88 14.34 11.70
CA VAL A 23 9.53 14.48 11.14
C VAL A 23 8.74 15.47 11.99
N ILE A 24 8.69 16.73 11.58
CA ILE A 24 7.97 17.80 12.29
C ILE A 24 6.46 17.71 12.00
N ASP A 25 6.08 17.55 10.72
CA ASP A 25 4.69 17.36 10.32
C ASP A 25 4.34 15.87 10.34
N SER A 26 3.62 15.46 11.39
CA SER A 26 3.13 14.08 11.55
C SER A 26 1.81 13.84 10.79
N SER A 27 1.67 14.36 9.57
CA SER A 27 0.52 14.04 8.72
C SER A 27 0.80 12.80 7.85
N PRO A 28 -0.24 11.99 7.51
CA PRO A 28 -0.07 10.84 6.61
C PRO A 28 0.53 11.24 5.26
N LYS A 29 0.15 12.40 4.73
CA LYS A 29 0.69 12.93 3.46
C LYS A 29 2.19 13.15 3.56
N ASN A 30 2.70 13.67 4.67
CA ASN A 30 4.14 13.89 4.84
C ASN A 30 4.90 12.58 4.93
N PHE A 31 4.42 11.57 5.68
CA PHE A 31 5.03 10.24 5.69
C PHE A 31 5.04 9.60 4.30
N MET A 32 3.96 9.74 3.56
CA MET A 32 3.85 9.26 2.19
C MET A 32 4.87 9.94 1.25
N ASN A 33 5.08 11.25 1.40
CA ASN A 33 6.09 12.01 0.64
C ASN A 33 7.52 11.60 1.01
N GLN A 34 7.74 11.17 2.25
CA GLN A 34 9.00 10.58 2.71
C GLN A 34 9.15 9.09 2.35
N LYS A 35 8.30 8.61 1.43
CA LYS A 35 8.32 7.24 0.90
C LYS A 35 8.07 6.16 1.96
N VAL A 36 7.21 6.46 2.92
CA VAL A 36 6.66 5.47 3.85
C VAL A 36 5.37 4.91 3.28
N ALA A 37 5.33 3.60 3.06
CA ALA A 37 4.15 2.85 2.68
C ALA A 37 3.45 2.28 3.91
N TYR A 38 2.13 2.29 3.93
CA TYR A 38 1.32 1.73 5.00
C TYR A 38 0.34 0.69 4.49
N ILE A 39 0.45 -0.51 5.00
CA ILE A 39 -0.47 -1.62 4.77
C ILE A 39 -1.25 -1.83 6.07
N PRO A 40 -2.53 -1.37 6.12
CA PRO A 40 -3.33 -1.42 7.33
C PRO A 40 -3.80 -2.85 7.64
N GLU A 41 -4.16 -3.09 8.90
CA GLU A 41 -4.75 -4.34 9.37
C GLU A 41 -6.11 -4.61 8.71
N ASP A 42 -7.00 -3.61 8.72
CA ASP A 42 -8.30 -3.72 8.03
C ASP A 42 -8.19 -3.18 6.61
N ARG A 43 -7.88 -4.08 5.68
CA ARG A 43 -7.75 -3.74 4.25
C ARG A 43 -9.03 -3.23 3.61
N ASN A 44 -10.19 -3.62 4.12
CA ASN A 44 -11.48 -3.24 3.54
C ASN A 44 -11.95 -1.86 4.03
N LYS A 45 -11.59 -1.50 5.27
CA LYS A 45 -11.96 -0.22 5.87
C LYS A 45 -10.94 0.88 5.59
N ASP A 46 -9.68 0.55 5.79
CA ASP A 46 -8.59 1.54 5.78
C ASP A 46 -7.68 1.42 4.54
N GLY A 47 -7.79 0.34 3.78
CA GLY A 47 -6.91 0.06 2.64
C GLY A 47 -7.48 0.50 1.30
N LEU A 48 -8.75 0.21 1.03
CA LEU A 48 -9.44 0.48 -0.22
C LEU A 48 -10.83 1.06 0.03
N VAL A 49 -11.34 1.80 -0.96
CA VAL A 49 -12.74 2.20 -1.01
C VAL A 49 -13.50 1.17 -1.84
N GLY A 50 -14.27 0.31 -1.17
CA GLY A 50 -14.89 -0.88 -1.77
C GLY A 50 -15.78 -0.59 -2.98
N ASP A 51 -16.56 0.50 -2.97
CA ASP A 51 -17.47 0.88 -4.03
C ASP A 51 -16.82 1.61 -5.21
N MET A 52 -15.59 2.09 -5.04
CA MET A 52 -14.79 2.65 -6.13
C MET A 52 -14.19 1.52 -6.97
N SER A 53 -13.94 1.80 -8.24
CA SER A 53 -13.27 0.89 -9.14
C SER A 53 -11.83 0.58 -8.70
N ILE A 54 -11.26 -0.49 -9.24
CA ILE A 54 -9.88 -0.89 -8.94
C ILE A 54 -8.90 0.22 -9.36
N TRP A 55 -9.08 0.79 -10.57
CA TRP A 55 -8.18 1.83 -11.04
C TRP A 55 -8.28 3.12 -10.21
N GLU A 56 -9.49 3.52 -9.79
CA GLU A 56 -9.66 4.68 -8.89
C GLU A 56 -8.95 4.48 -7.56
N ASN A 57 -9.05 3.29 -6.96
CA ASN A 57 -8.33 2.95 -5.73
C ASN A 57 -6.82 3.04 -5.88
N ILE A 58 -6.28 2.77 -7.06
CA ILE A 58 -4.85 2.87 -7.34
C ILE A 58 -4.43 4.34 -7.43
N ILE A 59 -5.16 5.14 -8.22
CA ILE A 59 -4.77 6.53 -8.47
C ILE A 59 -4.97 7.46 -7.27
N MET A 60 -5.85 7.10 -6.32
CA MET A 60 -6.07 7.90 -5.11
C MET A 60 -4.77 8.18 -4.33
N THR A 61 -3.80 7.30 -4.41
CA THR A 61 -2.49 7.48 -3.76
C THR A 61 -1.48 8.23 -4.62
N GLU A 62 -1.83 8.55 -5.88
CA GLU A 62 -0.94 9.13 -6.89
C GLU A 62 -1.30 10.60 -7.22
N THR A 63 -2.00 11.29 -6.31
CA THR A 63 -2.54 12.64 -6.53
C THR A 63 -1.51 13.70 -6.91
N ASP A 64 -0.24 13.47 -6.63
CA ASP A 64 0.85 14.40 -6.97
C ASP A 64 1.57 14.00 -8.28
N SER A 65 1.09 12.96 -8.99
CA SER A 65 1.70 12.50 -10.22
C SER A 65 1.18 13.26 -11.44
N ILE A 66 2.06 13.99 -12.13
CA ILE A 66 1.77 14.66 -13.41
C ILE A 66 1.25 13.68 -14.47
N LYS A 67 1.53 12.38 -14.33
CA LYS A 67 1.08 11.36 -15.29
C LYS A 67 -0.42 11.07 -15.20
N ILE A 68 -1.03 11.32 -14.04
CA ILE A 68 -2.46 11.08 -13.80
C ILE A 68 -3.31 12.26 -14.23
N PHE A 69 -2.76 13.48 -14.17
CA PHE A 69 -3.47 14.67 -14.56
C PHE A 69 -3.00 15.15 -15.94
N ASN A 70 -3.93 15.67 -16.73
CA ASN A 70 -3.59 16.40 -17.95
C ASN A 70 -3.16 17.84 -17.59
N GLN A 71 -2.73 18.60 -18.62
CA GLN A 71 -2.29 19.99 -18.45
C GLN A 71 -3.36 20.93 -17.85
N LEU A 72 -4.63 20.54 -17.93
CA LEU A 72 -5.78 21.29 -17.39
C LEU A 72 -6.18 20.83 -15.99
N GLY A 73 -5.45 19.88 -15.37
CA GLY A 73 -5.72 19.36 -14.04
C GLY A 73 -6.82 18.30 -13.98
N PHE A 74 -7.34 17.81 -15.12
CA PHE A 74 -8.29 16.70 -15.17
C PHE A 74 -7.58 15.35 -15.19
N ILE A 75 -8.22 14.34 -14.63
CA ILE A 75 -7.69 12.97 -14.64
C ILE A 75 -7.55 12.48 -16.09
N ASN A 76 -6.34 12.07 -16.44
CA ASN A 76 -6.07 11.37 -17.69
C ASN A 76 -6.46 9.88 -17.53
N SER A 77 -7.72 9.58 -17.83
CA SER A 77 -8.27 8.24 -17.62
C SER A 77 -7.48 7.15 -18.35
N LYS A 78 -7.02 7.40 -19.58
CA LYS A 78 -6.25 6.40 -20.33
C LYS A 78 -4.94 6.03 -19.61
N ASN A 79 -4.13 7.02 -19.24
CA ASN A 79 -2.88 6.75 -18.52
C ASN A 79 -3.12 6.09 -17.17
N SER A 80 -4.18 6.49 -16.47
CA SER A 80 -4.57 5.91 -15.18
C SER A 80 -4.98 4.45 -15.31
N TYR A 81 -5.73 4.09 -16.35
CA TYR A 81 -6.10 2.72 -16.68
C TYR A 81 -4.88 1.85 -17.00
N ASP A 82 -4.03 2.32 -17.91
CA ASP A 82 -2.83 1.58 -18.31
C ASP A 82 -1.90 1.34 -17.12
N GLN A 83 -1.74 2.34 -16.26
CA GLN A 83 -0.99 2.22 -15.01
C GLN A 83 -1.62 1.19 -14.07
N ALA A 84 -2.93 1.27 -13.86
CA ALA A 84 -3.63 0.34 -12.97
C ALA A 84 -3.56 -1.10 -13.48
N LEU A 85 -3.73 -1.32 -14.78
CA LEU A 85 -3.57 -2.63 -15.39
C LEU A 85 -2.14 -3.18 -15.21
N SER A 86 -1.13 -2.33 -15.39
CA SER A 86 0.27 -2.70 -15.16
C SER A 86 0.52 -3.13 -13.72
N ILE A 87 0.02 -2.38 -12.73
CA ILE A 87 0.15 -2.72 -11.30
C ILE A 87 -0.54 -4.05 -11.01
N CYS A 88 -1.76 -4.24 -11.48
CA CYS A 88 -2.50 -5.48 -11.28
C CYS A 88 -1.77 -6.68 -11.90
N LYS A 89 -1.25 -6.55 -13.11
CA LYS A 89 -0.51 -7.60 -13.80
C LYS A 89 0.79 -7.96 -13.09
N THR A 90 1.59 -6.95 -12.71
CA THR A 90 2.88 -7.15 -12.03
C THR A 90 2.71 -7.89 -10.70
N ASN A 91 1.59 -7.64 -9.98
CA ASN A 91 1.34 -8.22 -8.67
C ASN A 91 0.36 -9.41 -8.70
N ASP A 92 0.11 -9.99 -9.86
CA ASP A 92 -0.82 -11.14 -10.05
C ASP A 92 -2.18 -10.89 -9.36
N VAL A 93 -2.73 -9.70 -9.51
CA VAL A 93 -4.10 -9.38 -9.04
C VAL A 93 -5.10 -9.90 -10.06
N ARG A 94 -5.88 -10.90 -9.66
CA ARG A 94 -6.91 -11.48 -10.54
C ARG A 94 -8.18 -10.65 -10.46
N LEU A 95 -8.61 -10.12 -11.59
CA LEU A 95 -9.78 -9.27 -11.74
C LEU A 95 -10.52 -9.61 -13.06
N GLN A 96 -11.80 -9.29 -13.14
CA GLN A 96 -12.57 -9.44 -14.38
C GLN A 96 -12.42 -8.18 -15.26
N LYS A 97 -12.59 -7.01 -14.65
CA LYS A 97 -12.46 -5.69 -15.30
C LYS A 97 -11.82 -4.70 -14.33
N ILE A 98 -11.01 -3.81 -14.87
CA ILE A 98 -10.36 -2.78 -14.07
C ILE A 98 -11.35 -1.75 -13.48
N ASP A 99 -12.51 -1.59 -14.13
CA ASP A 99 -13.62 -0.73 -13.70
C ASP A 99 -14.53 -1.36 -12.66
N GLN A 100 -14.35 -2.65 -12.34
CA GLN A 100 -15.19 -3.27 -11.33
C GLN A 100 -14.94 -2.66 -9.96
N PRO A 101 -15.98 -2.58 -9.09
CA PRO A 101 -15.81 -2.19 -7.70
C PRO A 101 -14.80 -3.08 -6.97
N ALA A 102 -13.90 -2.47 -6.18
CA ALA A 102 -12.84 -3.20 -5.49
C ALA A 102 -13.38 -4.26 -4.50
N ARG A 103 -14.58 -4.06 -3.94
CA ARG A 103 -15.27 -5.03 -3.07
C ARG A 103 -15.57 -6.39 -3.73
N LEU A 104 -15.51 -6.48 -5.06
CA LEU A 104 -15.71 -7.74 -5.80
C LEU A 104 -14.42 -8.57 -5.90
N LEU A 105 -13.29 -8.07 -5.43
CA LEU A 105 -12.06 -8.84 -5.35
C LEU A 105 -12.10 -9.82 -4.16
N SER A 106 -11.47 -10.98 -4.31
CA SER A 106 -11.20 -11.86 -3.16
C SER A 106 -10.23 -11.21 -2.19
N GLY A 107 -10.23 -11.62 -0.93
CA GLY A 107 -9.35 -11.07 0.10
C GLY A 107 -7.86 -11.07 -0.28
N GLY A 108 -7.39 -12.15 -0.90
CA GLY A 108 -6.01 -12.25 -1.40
C GLY A 108 -5.71 -11.27 -2.54
N ASN A 109 -6.67 -11.03 -3.45
CA ASN A 109 -6.50 -10.05 -4.52
C ASN A 109 -6.56 -8.60 -4.00
N VAL A 110 -7.41 -8.32 -3.00
CA VAL A 110 -7.42 -7.03 -2.29
C VAL A 110 -6.04 -6.77 -1.67
N GLN A 111 -5.46 -7.75 -1.00
CA GLN A 111 -4.17 -7.60 -0.33
C GLN A 111 -3.03 -7.40 -1.34
N LYS A 112 -2.99 -8.19 -2.42
CA LYS A 112 -2.01 -8.02 -3.50
C LYS A 112 -2.13 -6.65 -4.17
N LEU A 113 -3.35 -6.16 -4.39
CA LEU A 113 -3.59 -4.83 -4.93
C LEU A 113 -3.07 -3.74 -3.98
N LEU A 114 -3.36 -3.89 -2.69
CA LEU A 114 -2.98 -2.94 -1.66
C LEU A 114 -1.45 -2.81 -1.54
N ILE A 115 -0.75 -3.95 -1.51
CA ILE A 115 0.71 -3.97 -1.48
C ILE A 115 1.27 -3.45 -2.80
N GLY A 116 0.74 -3.92 -3.93
CA GLY A 116 1.22 -3.56 -5.27
C GLY A 116 1.13 -2.07 -5.57
N LYS A 117 0.05 -1.39 -5.16
CA LYS A 117 -0.07 0.06 -5.34
C LYS A 117 0.99 0.84 -4.54
N TRP A 118 1.36 0.35 -3.34
CA TRP A 118 2.42 0.97 -2.55
C TRP A 118 3.80 0.70 -3.12
N LEU A 119 4.09 -0.54 -3.55
CA LEU A 119 5.36 -0.90 -4.17
C LEU A 119 5.62 -0.12 -5.47
N TYR A 120 4.56 0.16 -6.24
CA TYR A 120 4.66 1.00 -7.44
C TYR A 120 5.22 2.40 -7.13
N ARG A 121 4.95 2.96 -5.96
CA ARG A 121 5.48 4.25 -5.50
C ARG A 121 6.96 4.19 -5.10
N LYS A 122 7.60 3.02 -5.16
CA LYS A 122 8.99 2.81 -4.75
C LYS A 122 9.23 3.33 -3.33
N PRO A 123 8.57 2.77 -2.32
CA PRO A 123 8.75 3.17 -0.95
C PRO A 123 10.18 2.92 -0.50
N GLN A 124 10.63 3.59 0.55
CA GLN A 124 11.87 3.26 1.26
C GLN A 124 11.56 2.46 2.53
N ILE A 125 10.40 2.67 3.11
CA ILE A 125 9.95 2.01 4.33
C ILE A 125 8.54 1.46 4.09
N ILE A 126 8.31 0.22 4.46
CA ILE A 126 7.00 -0.45 4.41
C ILE A 126 6.62 -0.81 5.85
N ILE A 127 5.44 -0.35 6.29
CA ILE A 127 4.87 -0.70 7.58
C ILE A 127 3.62 -1.52 7.30
N ALA A 128 3.67 -2.82 7.62
CA ALA A 128 2.60 -3.77 7.38
C ALA A 128 2.01 -4.28 8.68
N CYS A 129 0.71 -4.08 8.86
CA CYS A 129 -0.04 -4.55 10.02
C CYS A 129 -0.90 -5.73 9.63
N GLN A 130 -0.68 -6.90 10.24
CA GLN A 130 -1.44 -8.13 10.01
C GLN A 130 -1.59 -8.44 8.49
N PRO A 131 -0.51 -8.43 7.69
CA PRO A 131 -0.60 -8.42 6.23
C PRO A 131 -1.27 -9.66 5.65
N THR A 132 -1.31 -10.76 6.38
CA THR A 132 -1.87 -12.03 5.93
C THR A 132 -3.19 -12.42 6.61
N ARG A 133 -3.67 -11.59 7.54
CA ARG A 133 -4.87 -11.90 8.33
C ARG A 133 -6.07 -12.26 7.46
N GLY A 134 -6.65 -13.44 7.70
CA GLY A 134 -7.84 -13.93 6.99
C GLY A 134 -7.63 -14.22 5.51
N LEU A 135 -6.41 -14.57 5.11
CA LEU A 135 -6.07 -15.04 3.78
C LEU A 135 -5.95 -16.57 3.76
N ASP A 136 -6.13 -17.15 2.58
CA ASP A 136 -5.79 -18.55 2.33
C ASP A 136 -4.27 -18.74 2.18
N GLU A 137 -3.78 -19.99 2.30
CA GLU A 137 -2.35 -20.33 2.25
C GLU A 137 -1.66 -19.82 0.97
N GLY A 138 -2.34 -19.88 -0.17
CA GLY A 138 -1.78 -19.42 -1.44
C GLY A 138 -1.60 -17.90 -1.46
N ALA A 139 -2.55 -17.16 -0.90
CA ALA A 139 -2.47 -15.70 -0.78
C ALA A 139 -1.42 -15.28 0.27
N ILE A 140 -1.29 -16.02 1.40
CA ILE A 140 -0.24 -15.81 2.39
C ILE A 140 1.14 -15.91 1.74
N ALA A 141 1.40 -17.01 1.03
CA ALA A 141 2.67 -17.23 0.36
C ALA A 141 3.00 -16.13 -0.67
N ALA A 142 1.98 -15.64 -1.39
CA ALA A 142 2.16 -14.53 -2.33
C ALA A 142 2.52 -13.22 -1.63
N VAL A 143 1.83 -12.88 -0.54
CA VAL A 143 2.07 -11.68 0.27
C VAL A 143 3.47 -11.72 0.91
N HIS A 144 3.86 -12.85 1.49
CA HIS A 144 5.20 -13.05 2.04
C HIS A 144 6.27 -12.79 0.98
N ARG A 145 6.09 -13.37 -0.22
CA ARG A 145 7.03 -13.16 -1.33
C ARG A 145 7.15 -11.68 -1.69
N MET A 146 6.02 -10.96 -1.83
CA MET A 146 6.04 -9.52 -2.15
C MET A 146 6.82 -8.72 -1.11
N ILE A 147 6.63 -9.02 0.18
CA ILE A 147 7.32 -8.34 1.30
C ILE A 147 8.81 -8.68 1.30
N LEU A 148 9.16 -9.96 1.13
CA LEU A 148 10.55 -10.42 1.08
C LEU A 148 11.31 -9.87 -0.13
N ASP A 149 10.66 -9.79 -1.29
CA ASP A 149 11.27 -9.22 -2.49
C ASP A 149 11.49 -7.71 -2.31
N ALA A 150 10.54 -6.98 -1.73
CA ALA A 150 10.73 -5.58 -1.38
C ALA A 150 11.91 -5.37 -0.41
N ARG A 151 12.07 -6.24 0.60
CA ARG A 151 13.23 -6.21 1.51
C ARG A 151 14.55 -6.45 0.75
N LYS A 152 14.59 -7.41 -0.17
CA LYS A 152 15.78 -7.67 -1.03
C LYS A 152 16.13 -6.47 -1.91
N ASP A 153 15.12 -5.73 -2.35
CA ASP A 153 15.29 -4.50 -3.14
C ASP A 153 15.76 -3.30 -2.30
N GLY A 154 16.02 -3.50 -1.00
CA GLY A 154 16.59 -2.50 -0.09
C GLY A 154 15.58 -1.69 0.70
N ASN A 155 14.28 -2.06 0.69
CA ASN A 155 13.30 -1.40 1.54
C ASN A 155 13.47 -1.79 3.01
N GLY A 156 13.33 -0.83 3.93
CA GLY A 156 13.11 -1.10 5.33
C GLY A 156 11.69 -1.67 5.53
N VAL A 157 11.55 -2.79 6.21
CA VAL A 157 10.23 -3.42 6.43
C VAL A 157 9.98 -3.57 7.93
N ILE A 158 8.83 -3.06 8.38
CA ILE A 158 8.31 -3.25 9.74
C ILE A 158 7.02 -4.04 9.63
N ILE A 159 7.00 -5.23 10.23
CA ILE A 159 5.81 -6.08 10.30
C ILE A 159 5.28 -6.08 11.72
N ILE A 160 3.99 -5.87 11.85
CA ILE A 160 3.26 -5.93 13.12
C ILE A 160 2.20 -7.01 12.95
N GLY A 161 2.35 -8.11 13.67
CA GLY A 161 1.48 -9.28 13.61
C GLY A 161 1.28 -9.91 14.99
N GLU A 162 0.30 -10.79 15.11
CA GLU A 162 0.00 -11.58 16.31
C GLU A 162 0.56 -13.00 16.19
N ASP A 163 0.78 -13.48 14.97
CA ASP A 163 1.30 -14.81 14.69
C ASP A 163 2.83 -14.80 14.72
N LEU A 164 3.39 -15.47 15.74
CA LEU A 164 4.84 -15.53 15.93
C LEU A 164 5.53 -16.35 14.85
N ASP A 165 4.90 -17.44 14.38
CA ASP A 165 5.49 -18.31 13.34
C ASP A 165 5.57 -17.56 12.02
N GLU A 166 4.56 -16.73 11.70
CA GLU A 166 4.61 -15.83 10.56
C GLU A 166 5.76 -14.83 10.69
N LEU A 167 5.86 -14.15 11.83
CA LEU A 167 6.91 -13.13 12.05
C LEU A 167 8.33 -13.71 11.96
N LEU A 168 8.52 -14.97 12.38
CA LEU A 168 9.82 -15.65 12.30
C LEU A 168 10.14 -16.12 10.87
N SER A 169 9.13 -16.27 10.01
CA SER A 169 9.29 -16.70 8.60
C SER A 169 9.63 -15.55 7.64
N LEU A 170 9.50 -14.29 8.05
CA LEU A 170 9.70 -13.06 7.28
C LEU A 170 10.96 -12.32 7.69
#